data_e4c05b1f354589917739ef151c6732b3
#
_entry.id   e4c05b1f354589917739ef151c6732b3
#
_cell.length_a   1.000
_cell.length_b   1.000
_cell.length_c   1.000
_cell.angle_alpha   90.00
_cell.angle_beta   90.00
_cell.angle_gamma   90.00
#
_symmetry.space_group_name_H-M   'P 1'
#
loop_
_entity.id
_entity.type
_entity.pdbx_description
1 polymer ?
#
loop_
_entity_poly.entity_id
_entity_poly.type
_entity_poly.pdbx_seq_one_letter_code
_entity_poly.pdbx_strand_id
1 'polypeptide(L)'
;MKKLVIALVAALAVPAFAADYKCNSGRVEKGGSTQYTYKDGSSEIVIEKGGSTKGKAVKRGSKWYVEIGGSTQATIENGKIEKGGSSWATASDAQRTYDCPADVAATLWVLDQKGAL
;
A
#
# COMPACT_ATOMS: atom_id res chain seq x y z
N MET A 1 40.09 -10.13 3.85
CA MET A 1 39.51 -9.90 3.69
C MET A 1 38.89 -9.84 3.68
N LYS A 2 38.92 -9.98 3.58
CA LYS A 2 38.15 -9.75 3.40
C LYS A 2 37.31 -9.59 3.58
N LYS A 3 37.24 -9.59 3.61
CA LYS A 3 36.28 -9.22 3.60
C LYS A 3 35.44 -8.89 3.62
N LEU A 4 35.63 -8.89 3.67
CA LEU A 4 34.64 -8.36 3.54
C LEU A 4 33.83 -8.19 3.28
N VAL A 5 34.25 -8.23 3.33
CA VAL A 5 33.41 -7.95 2.71
C VAL A 5 32.44 -8.02 2.90
N ILE A 6 32.35 -8.06 3.14
CA ILE A 6 31.33 -8.01 3.01
C ILE A 6 30.43 -7.56 3.31
N ALA A 7 30.47 -7.27 3.55
CA ALA A 7 29.60 -6.74 3.58
C ALA A 7 28.96 -6.15 3.28
N LEU A 8 29.25 -6.06 3.16
CA LEU A 8 28.62 -5.34 2.64
C LEU A 8 27.64 -5.53 2.20
N VAL A 9 27.90 -5.68 2.29
CA VAL A 9 27.09 -6.25 1.51
C VAL A 9 25.69 -6.34 1.89
N ALA A 10 25.40 -6.75 2.89
CA ALA A 10 24.08 -6.93 3.32
C ALA A 10 23.29 -5.67 3.32
N ALA A 11 23.89 -4.68 3.74
CA ALA A 11 23.24 -3.42 3.79
C ALA A 11 22.78 -2.97 2.43
N LEU A 12 23.31 -3.60 1.45
CA LEU A 12 23.02 -3.19 0.13
C LEU A 12 21.60 -3.35 -0.23
N ALA A 13 21.01 -4.43 0.22
CA ALA A 13 19.64 -4.67 -0.14
C ALA A 13 18.70 -3.69 0.51
N VAL A 14 19.04 -3.19 1.66
CA VAL A 14 18.14 -2.33 2.40
C VAL A 14 17.78 -1.05 1.66
N PRO A 15 18.76 -0.29 1.16
CA PRO A 15 18.41 0.91 0.42
C PRO A 15 17.55 0.64 -0.79
N ALA A 16 17.76 -0.50 -1.42
CA ALA A 16 17.02 -0.84 -2.60
C ALA A 16 15.55 -1.06 -2.32
N PHE A 17 15.20 -1.31 -1.07
CA PHE A 17 13.82 -1.56 -0.69
C PHE A 17 13.24 -0.45 0.16
N ALA A 18 13.92 0.68 0.24
CA ALA A 18 13.38 1.81 0.97
C ALA A 18 12.18 2.34 0.21
N ALA A 19 11.04 2.35 0.88
CA ALA A 19 9.81 2.83 0.27
C ALA A 19 9.78 4.34 0.27
N ASP A 20 9.10 4.93 -0.71
CA ASP A 20 8.91 6.37 -0.77
C ASP A 20 7.99 6.87 0.33
N TYR A 21 7.03 6.04 0.71
CA TYR A 21 6.02 6.40 1.70
C TYR A 21 6.12 5.48 2.90
N LYS A 22 5.73 5.99 4.05
CA LYS A 22 5.73 5.21 5.28
C LYS A 22 4.45 5.50 6.06
N CYS A 23 3.80 4.45 6.52
CA CYS A 23 2.63 4.57 7.38
C CYS A 23 3.06 4.75 8.83
N ASN A 24 2.41 5.68 9.51
CA ASN A 24 2.69 5.97 10.90
C ASN A 24 1.40 6.42 11.57
N SER A 25 0.79 5.52 12.34
CA SER A 25 -0.40 5.85 13.15
C SER A 25 -1.49 6.56 12.37
N GLY A 26 -1.88 5.99 11.23
CA GLY A 26 -2.96 6.54 10.42
C GLY A 26 -2.53 7.61 9.45
N ARG A 27 -1.23 7.86 9.34
CA ARG A 27 -0.70 8.82 8.38
C ARG A 27 0.20 8.12 7.38
N VAL A 28 0.13 8.54 6.13
CA VAL A 28 1.02 8.08 5.09
C VAL A 28 1.96 9.24 4.80
N GLU A 29 3.22 9.07 5.15
CA GLU A 29 4.21 10.15 5.10
C GLU A 29 5.24 9.92 4.02
N LYS A 30 5.72 11.02 3.46
CA LYS A 30 6.82 10.99 2.50
C LYS A 30 7.79 12.11 2.89
N GLY A 31 9.03 11.71 3.21
CA GLY A 31 10.02 12.69 3.65
C GLY A 31 9.61 13.42 4.92
N GLY A 32 8.86 12.74 5.79
CA GLY A 32 8.42 13.33 7.04
C GLY A 32 7.16 14.15 6.95
N SER A 33 6.61 14.34 5.74
CA SER A 33 5.39 15.11 5.55
C SER A 33 4.21 14.20 5.30
N THR A 34 3.09 14.45 5.95
CA THR A 34 1.88 13.67 5.74
C THR A 34 1.30 13.98 4.36
N GLN A 35 1.17 12.93 3.55
CA GLN A 35 0.58 13.04 2.22
C GLN A 35 -0.89 12.63 2.24
N TYR A 36 -1.19 11.57 2.97
CA TYR A 36 -2.54 11.03 3.09
C TYR A 36 -2.77 10.59 4.51
N THR A 37 -4.03 10.40 4.88
CA THR A 37 -4.39 9.76 6.14
C THR A 37 -5.20 8.51 5.83
N TYR A 38 -5.19 7.55 6.74
CA TYR A 38 -5.97 6.36 6.55
C TYR A 38 -6.58 5.90 7.87
N LYS A 39 -7.73 5.26 7.76
CA LYS A 39 -8.40 4.61 8.86
C LYS A 39 -8.43 3.12 8.53
N ASP A 40 -7.82 2.33 9.39
CA ASP A 40 -7.67 0.90 9.16
C ASP A 40 -8.55 0.15 10.15
N GLY A 41 -9.78 -0.12 9.76
CA GLY A 41 -10.71 -0.88 10.57
C GLY A 41 -10.71 -2.34 10.18
N SER A 42 -11.47 -3.16 10.91
CA SER A 42 -11.52 -4.59 10.63
C SER A 42 -12.25 -4.92 9.34
N SER A 43 -13.12 -4.05 8.87
CA SER A 43 -13.91 -4.30 7.67
C SER A 43 -13.82 -3.16 6.65
N GLU A 44 -13.07 -2.11 6.95
CA GLU A 44 -13.00 -0.97 6.04
C GLU A 44 -11.67 -0.23 6.23
N ILE A 45 -11.04 0.11 5.10
CA ILE A 45 -9.84 0.95 5.07
C ILE A 45 -10.22 2.18 4.25
N VAL A 46 -10.13 3.37 4.85
CA VAL A 46 -10.50 4.62 4.17
C VAL A 46 -9.26 5.46 3.98
N ILE A 47 -9.03 5.91 2.75
CA ILE A 47 -7.88 6.77 2.42
C ILE A 47 -8.38 8.18 2.16
N GLU A 48 -7.79 9.14 2.85
CA GLU A 48 -8.19 10.54 2.75
C GLU A 48 -6.99 11.43 2.44
N LYS A 49 -7.26 12.54 1.79
CA LYS A 49 -6.25 13.57 1.52
C LYS A 49 -6.91 14.92 1.73
N GLY A 50 -6.35 15.70 2.65
CA GLY A 50 -6.91 17.02 2.94
C GLY A 50 -8.36 16.98 3.40
N GLY A 51 -8.75 15.92 4.10
CA GLY A 51 -10.10 15.76 4.59
C GLY A 51 -11.09 15.18 3.60
N SER A 52 -10.65 14.91 2.36
CA SER A 52 -11.50 14.31 1.33
C SER A 52 -11.17 12.84 1.16
N THR A 53 -12.20 12.00 1.10
CA THR A 53 -12.01 10.58 0.84
C THR A 53 -11.58 10.36 -0.60
N LYS A 54 -10.45 9.69 -0.79
CA LYS A 54 -9.95 9.40 -2.13
C LYS A 54 -10.35 8.02 -2.60
N GLY A 55 -10.62 7.12 -1.67
CA GLY A 55 -11.06 5.78 -1.96
C GLY A 55 -11.08 4.97 -0.69
N LYS A 56 -11.56 3.75 -0.79
CA LYS A 56 -11.62 2.86 0.37
C LYS A 56 -11.55 1.41 -0.06
N ALA A 57 -11.26 0.54 0.88
CA ALA A 57 -11.35 -0.90 0.70
C ALA A 57 -12.37 -1.42 1.70
N VAL A 58 -13.29 -2.23 1.23
CA VAL A 58 -14.34 -2.82 2.05
C VAL A 58 -14.16 -4.32 2.07
N LYS A 59 -14.11 -4.92 3.26
CA LYS A 59 -13.91 -6.35 3.38
C LYS A 59 -15.25 -7.08 3.39
N ARG A 60 -15.35 -8.05 2.49
CA ARG A 60 -16.52 -8.92 2.41
C ARG A 60 -16.00 -10.36 2.34
N GLY A 61 -16.24 -11.12 3.39
CA GLY A 61 -15.67 -12.46 3.49
C GLY A 61 -14.15 -12.36 3.61
N SER A 62 -13.44 -13.01 2.72
CA SER A 62 -11.96 -13.03 2.73
C SER A 62 -11.34 -12.02 1.78
N LYS A 63 -12.16 -11.22 1.09
CA LYS A 63 -11.67 -10.28 0.09
C LYS A 63 -11.92 -8.84 0.50
N TRP A 64 -10.97 -7.99 0.11
CA TRP A 64 -11.15 -6.54 0.18
C TRP A 64 -11.52 -6.05 -1.21
N TYR A 65 -12.49 -5.17 -1.28
CA TYR A 65 -12.92 -4.55 -2.54
C TYR A 65 -12.51 -3.09 -2.48
N VAL A 66 -11.59 -2.71 -3.37
CA VAL A 66 -11.09 -1.33 -3.42
C VAL A 66 -12.02 -0.53 -4.29
N GLU A 67 -12.59 0.52 -3.71
CA GLU A 67 -13.63 1.33 -4.36
C GLU A 67 -13.23 2.78 -4.49
N ILE A 68 -13.65 3.38 -5.61
CA ILE A 68 -13.54 4.81 -5.83
C ILE A 68 -14.93 5.27 -6.23
N GLY A 69 -15.48 6.19 -5.43
CA GLY A 69 -16.83 6.69 -5.70
C GLY A 69 -17.89 5.60 -5.73
N GLY A 70 -17.69 4.55 -4.93
CA GLY A 70 -18.65 3.45 -4.86
C GLY A 70 -18.46 2.36 -5.90
N SER A 71 -17.51 2.53 -6.83
CA SER A 71 -17.25 1.53 -7.88
C SER A 71 -16.01 0.74 -7.54
N THR A 72 -16.12 -0.59 -7.60
CA THR A 72 -14.99 -1.48 -7.33
C THR A 72 -13.96 -1.38 -8.45
N GLN A 73 -12.73 -1.11 -8.06
CA GLN A 73 -11.61 -0.98 -9.00
C GLN A 73 -10.76 -2.24 -9.03
N ALA A 74 -10.63 -2.91 -7.90
CA ALA A 74 -9.78 -4.10 -7.77
C ALA A 74 -10.16 -4.84 -6.49
N THR A 75 -9.64 -6.07 -6.36
CA THR A 75 -9.84 -6.86 -5.14
C THR A 75 -8.49 -7.26 -4.58
N ILE A 76 -8.45 -7.48 -3.27
CA ILE A 76 -7.23 -7.93 -2.57
C ILE A 76 -7.61 -9.16 -1.77
N GLU A 77 -6.90 -10.26 -2.00
CA GLU A 77 -7.12 -11.49 -1.25
C GLU A 77 -5.81 -12.24 -1.13
N ASN A 78 -5.46 -12.63 0.11
CA ASN A 78 -4.25 -13.39 0.39
C ASN A 78 -3.00 -12.73 -0.22
N GLY A 79 -2.92 -11.41 -0.12
CA GLY A 79 -1.77 -10.68 -0.63
C GLY A 79 -1.73 -10.52 -2.14
N LYS A 80 -2.81 -10.87 -2.83
CA LYS A 80 -2.90 -10.72 -4.29
C LYS A 80 -3.85 -9.58 -4.64
N ILE A 81 -3.41 -8.74 -5.56
CA ILE A 81 -4.24 -7.66 -6.08
C ILE A 81 -4.70 -8.08 -7.46
N GLU A 82 -6.01 -8.13 -7.65
CA GLU A 82 -6.62 -8.55 -8.90
C GLU A 82 -7.53 -7.48 -9.48
N LYS A 83 -7.58 -7.43 -10.78
CA LYS A 83 -8.43 -6.49 -11.50
C LYS A 83 -9.18 -7.27 -12.56
N GLY A 84 -10.50 -7.29 -12.44
CA GLY A 84 -11.34 -8.04 -13.40
C GLY A 84 -11.04 -9.51 -13.40
N GLY A 85 -10.66 -10.07 -12.26
CA GLY A 85 -10.36 -11.50 -12.16
C GLY A 85 -8.95 -11.88 -12.57
N SER A 86 -8.15 -10.92 -13.05
CA SER A 86 -6.78 -11.18 -13.46
C SER A 86 -5.80 -10.64 -12.44
N SER A 87 -4.70 -11.33 -12.24
CA SER A 87 -3.64 -10.87 -11.35
C SER A 87 -3.08 -9.55 -11.86
N TRP A 88 -2.96 -8.58 -10.97
CA TRP A 88 -2.44 -7.26 -11.32
C TRP A 88 -1.11 -7.00 -10.61
N ALA A 89 -1.05 -7.27 -9.32
CA ALA A 89 0.15 -7.09 -8.52
C ALA A 89 -0.03 -7.86 -7.22
N THR A 90 0.95 -7.72 -6.31
CA THR A 90 0.83 -8.31 -4.98
C THR A 90 0.94 -7.20 -3.92
N ALA A 91 0.50 -7.52 -2.71
CA ALA A 91 0.66 -6.59 -1.60
C ALA A 91 2.15 -6.34 -1.33
N SER A 92 2.99 -7.35 -1.54
CA SER A 92 4.45 -7.18 -1.40
C SER A 92 4.98 -6.17 -2.39
N ASP A 93 4.46 -6.17 -3.61
CA ASP A 93 4.84 -5.17 -4.61
C ASP A 93 4.44 -3.78 -4.14
N ALA A 94 3.22 -3.66 -3.59
CA ALA A 94 2.73 -2.39 -3.08
C ALA A 94 3.59 -1.89 -1.93
N GLN A 95 4.07 -2.79 -1.09
CA GLN A 95 4.88 -2.42 0.07
C GLN A 95 6.27 -1.91 -0.30
N ARG A 96 6.68 -2.09 -1.54
CA ARG A 96 7.94 -1.49 -2.01
C ARG A 96 7.82 0.01 -2.16
N THR A 97 6.62 0.51 -2.40
CA THR A 97 6.36 1.94 -2.50
C THR A 97 5.80 2.50 -1.20
N TYR A 98 4.93 1.73 -0.57
CA TYR A 98 4.24 2.13 0.66
C TYR A 98 4.63 1.20 1.78
N ASP A 99 5.49 1.65 2.68
CA ASP A 99 5.88 0.87 3.86
C ASP A 99 4.74 0.94 4.88
N CYS A 100 3.75 0.11 4.66
CA CYS A 100 2.48 0.08 5.37
C CYS A 100 2.06 -1.37 5.59
N PRO A 101 1.06 -1.61 6.43
CA PRO A 101 0.47 -2.95 6.51
C PRO A 101 0.00 -3.38 5.12
N ALA A 102 0.06 -4.68 4.85
CA ALA A 102 -0.16 -5.22 3.51
C ALA A 102 -1.44 -4.72 2.84
N ASP A 103 -2.56 -4.77 3.54
CA ASP A 103 -3.84 -4.37 2.95
C ASP A 103 -3.93 -2.86 2.72
N VAL A 104 -3.31 -2.08 3.59
CA VAL A 104 -3.27 -0.62 3.43
C VAL A 104 -2.39 -0.27 2.23
N ALA A 105 -1.21 -0.90 2.13
CA ALA A 105 -0.30 -0.68 1.01
C ALA A 105 -0.97 -1.04 -0.31
N ALA A 106 -1.66 -2.19 -0.35
CA ALA A 106 -2.35 -2.63 -1.56
C ALA A 106 -3.45 -1.64 -1.96
N THR A 107 -4.20 -1.14 -0.98
CA THR A 107 -5.25 -0.16 -1.24
C THR A 107 -4.67 1.13 -1.82
N LEU A 108 -3.61 1.64 -1.19
CA LEU A 108 -2.92 2.85 -1.69
C LEU A 108 -2.40 2.63 -3.11
N TRP A 109 -1.82 1.46 -3.35
CA TRP A 109 -1.26 1.14 -4.67
C TRP A 109 -2.34 1.17 -5.74
N VAL A 110 -3.49 0.54 -5.48
CA VAL A 110 -4.60 0.52 -6.43
C VAL A 110 -5.09 1.94 -6.70
N LEU A 111 -5.29 2.73 -5.66
CA LEU A 111 -5.77 4.09 -5.82
C LEU A 111 -4.78 4.94 -6.62
N ASP A 112 -3.49 4.75 -6.41
CA ASP A 112 -2.46 5.46 -7.16
C ASP A 112 -2.49 5.05 -8.63
N GLN A 113 -2.60 3.76 -8.91
CA GLN A 113 -2.66 3.26 -10.29
C GLN A 113 -3.89 3.79 -11.02
N LYS A 114 -4.98 4.03 -10.31
CA LYS A 114 -6.21 4.54 -10.90
C LYS A 114 -6.24 6.07 -10.93
N GLY A 115 -5.19 6.72 -10.47
CA GLY A 115 -5.12 8.17 -10.51
C GLY A 115 -5.98 8.88 -9.48
N ALA A 116 -6.35 8.18 -8.41
CA ALA A 116 -7.20 8.76 -7.37
C ALA A 116 -6.43 9.57 -6.32
N LEU A 117 -5.12 9.37 -6.23
CA LEU A 117 -4.28 10.05 -5.24
C LEU A 117 -3.55 11.24 -5.80
#